data_462fe483705c926243e6a7bb49f42ef9
#
_entry.id   462fe483705c926243e6a7bb49f42ef9
#
_cell.length_a   1.000
_cell.length_b   1.000
_cell.length_c   1.000
_cell.angle_alpha   90.00
_cell.angle_beta   90.00
_cell.angle_gamma   90.00
#
_symmetry.space_group_name_H-M   'P 1'
#
loop_
_entity.id
_entity.type
_entity.pdbx_description
1 polymer ?
#
loop_
_entity_poly.entity_id
_entity_poly.type
_entity_poly.pdbx_seq_one_letter_code
_entity_poly.pdbx_strand_id
1 'polypeptide(L)'
;EPTYVACVLLATTSLDVNNAVRREMGVRKASFARADPVRELTGMEIGGVTPFGLPAGLPILVDARVMEPDWIVLGGGNRSSKLRLAPDALRALPELRVIEDLATIR
;
A
#
# COMPACT_ATOMS: atom_id res chain seq x y z
N GLU A 1 -12.83 -13.73 9.83
CA GLU A 1 -12.98 -12.66 8.84
C GLU A 1 -11.65 -12.18 8.32
N PRO A 2 -11.57 -11.87 7.04
CA PRO A 2 -10.31 -11.35 6.51
C PRO A 2 -10.03 -9.94 7.03
N THR A 3 -8.75 -9.71 7.32
CA THR A 3 -8.24 -8.39 7.69
C THR A 3 -7.42 -7.88 6.51
N TYR A 4 -7.58 -6.61 6.19
CA TYR A 4 -6.90 -6.00 5.05
C TYR A 4 -5.87 -4.98 5.49
N VAL A 5 -4.84 -4.83 4.68
CA VAL A 5 -3.80 -3.83 4.85
C VAL A 5 -3.40 -3.33 3.47
N ALA A 6 -3.14 -2.02 3.36
CA ALA A 6 -2.62 -1.44 2.13
C ALA A 6 -1.10 -1.36 2.23
N CYS A 7 -0.41 -1.71 1.15
CA CYS A 7 1.05 -1.66 1.11
C CYS A 7 1.48 -0.79 -0.06
N VAL A 8 2.37 0.17 0.22
CA VAL A 8 2.92 1.09 -0.80
C VAL A 8 4.40 0.76 -0.97
N LEU A 9 4.79 0.46 -2.19
CA LEU A 9 6.17 0.09 -2.51
C LEU A 9 6.52 0.60 -3.91
N LEU A 10 7.84 0.71 -4.19
CA LEU A 10 8.30 1.13 -5.51
C LEU A 10 8.02 0.03 -6.54
N ALA A 11 7.71 0.44 -7.77
CA ALA A 11 7.40 -0.51 -8.85
C ALA A 11 8.58 -1.42 -9.19
N THR A 12 9.80 -1.00 -8.84
CA THR A 12 11.01 -1.79 -9.06
C THR A 12 11.26 -2.82 -7.97
N THR A 13 10.36 -2.93 -7.00
CA THR A 13 10.51 -3.85 -5.88
C THR A 13 9.36 -4.85 -5.84
N SER A 14 9.53 -5.89 -5.04
CA SER A 14 8.49 -6.90 -4.79
C SER A 14 8.15 -6.91 -3.32
N LEU A 15 6.85 -6.93 -3.00
CA LEU A 15 6.37 -6.95 -1.63
C LEU A 15 6.75 -8.28 -0.96
N ASP A 16 7.32 -8.21 0.25
CA ASP A 16 7.64 -9.40 1.02
C ASP A 16 6.43 -9.81 1.86
N VAL A 17 5.48 -10.45 1.22
CA VAL A 17 4.21 -10.85 1.83
C VAL A 17 4.44 -11.91 2.91
N ASN A 18 5.32 -12.87 2.65
CA ASN A 18 5.49 -14.03 3.52
C ASN A 18 6.25 -13.75 4.81
N ASN A 19 7.02 -12.68 4.86
CA ASN A 19 7.79 -12.34 6.05
C ASN A 19 7.43 -10.96 6.59
N ALA A 20 7.70 -9.89 5.83
CA ALA A 20 7.54 -8.53 6.33
C ALA A 20 6.09 -8.19 6.65
N VAL A 21 5.16 -8.46 5.75
CA VAL A 21 3.75 -8.14 5.97
C VAL A 21 3.18 -8.96 7.12
N ARG A 22 3.49 -10.25 7.14
CA ARG A 22 3.03 -11.12 8.22
C ARG A 22 3.52 -10.64 9.59
N ARG A 23 4.80 -10.27 9.65
CA ARG A 23 5.41 -9.80 10.90
C ARG A 23 4.77 -8.48 11.37
N GLU A 24 4.62 -7.52 10.45
CA GLU A 24 4.07 -6.22 10.79
C GLU A 24 2.61 -6.28 11.19
N MET A 25 1.84 -7.19 10.60
CA MET A 25 0.43 -7.35 10.92
C MET A 25 0.18 -8.36 12.04
N GLY A 26 1.20 -9.10 12.46
CA GLY A 26 1.06 -10.08 13.52
C GLY A 26 0.16 -11.25 13.15
N VAL A 27 0.16 -11.66 11.89
CA VAL A 27 -0.71 -12.73 11.40
C VAL A 27 0.10 -13.94 10.95
N ARG A 28 -0.56 -15.09 10.88
CA ARG A 28 0.09 -16.34 10.49
C ARG A 28 0.21 -16.48 8.98
N LYS A 29 -0.70 -15.88 8.23
CA LYS A 29 -0.74 -15.94 6.77
C LYS A 29 -1.09 -14.59 6.21
N ALA A 30 -0.50 -14.25 5.07
CA ALA A 30 -0.85 -13.07 4.30
C ALA A 30 -0.76 -13.42 2.82
N SER A 31 -1.63 -12.82 2.02
CA SER A 31 -1.64 -13.02 0.57
C SER A 31 -2.22 -11.76 -0.09
N PHE A 32 -2.02 -11.65 -1.40
CA PHE A 32 -2.58 -10.54 -2.16
C PHE A 32 -4.11 -10.66 -2.20
N ALA A 33 -4.79 -9.52 -2.06
CA ALA A 33 -6.23 -9.47 -2.11
C ALA A 33 -6.72 -9.63 -3.56
N ARG A 34 -7.93 -10.20 -3.70
CA ARG A 34 -8.57 -10.33 -5.00
C ARG A 34 -9.25 -9.01 -5.40
N ALA A 35 -9.53 -8.88 -6.69
CA ALA A 35 -10.11 -7.66 -7.25
C ALA A 35 -11.49 -7.33 -6.66
N ASP A 36 -12.37 -8.31 -6.51
CA ASP A 36 -13.73 -8.07 -6.04
C ASP A 36 -13.75 -7.59 -4.59
N PRO A 37 -13.09 -8.27 -3.62
CA PRO A 37 -13.02 -7.73 -2.28
C PRO A 37 -12.37 -6.35 -2.19
N VAL A 38 -11.35 -6.07 -3.01
CA VAL A 38 -10.70 -4.76 -3.05
C VAL A 38 -11.70 -3.69 -3.48
N ARG A 39 -12.47 -3.94 -4.54
CA ARG A 39 -13.47 -2.99 -5.01
C ARG A 39 -14.55 -2.75 -3.99
N GLU A 40 -15.04 -3.81 -3.35
CA GLU A 40 -16.08 -3.68 -2.32
C GLU A 40 -15.59 -2.88 -1.12
N LEU A 41 -14.35 -3.12 -0.70
CA LEU A 41 -13.78 -2.46 0.47
C LEU A 41 -13.42 -1.00 0.21
N THR A 42 -12.84 -0.71 -0.94
CA THR A 42 -12.22 0.60 -1.22
C THR A 42 -13.01 1.46 -2.20
N GLY A 43 -13.89 0.87 -2.99
CA GLY A 43 -14.54 1.55 -4.10
C GLY A 43 -13.62 1.80 -5.27
N MET A 44 -12.42 1.22 -5.28
CA MET A 44 -11.39 1.46 -6.29
C MET A 44 -11.11 0.21 -7.10
N GLU A 45 -10.67 0.41 -8.36
CA GLU A 45 -10.31 -0.70 -9.23
C GLU A 45 -8.89 -1.18 -8.93
N ILE A 46 -8.71 -2.50 -8.96
CA ILE A 46 -7.36 -3.06 -8.84
C ILE A 46 -6.52 -2.56 -10.02
N GLY A 47 -5.27 -2.22 -9.75
CA GLY A 47 -4.42 -1.53 -10.74
C GLY A 47 -4.50 -0.01 -10.64
N GLY A 48 -5.50 0.53 -9.92
CA GLY A 48 -5.64 1.96 -9.69
C GLY A 48 -5.81 2.31 -8.22
N VAL A 49 -5.65 1.35 -7.33
CA VAL A 49 -5.84 1.60 -5.89
C VAL A 49 -4.81 2.60 -5.39
N THR A 50 -5.26 3.54 -4.58
CA THR A 50 -4.42 4.57 -3.96
C THR A 50 -4.57 4.48 -2.44
N PRO A 51 -3.54 4.87 -1.66
CA PRO A 51 -3.69 4.91 -0.20
C PRO A 51 -4.60 6.03 0.29
N PHE A 52 -4.93 6.99 -0.57
CA PHE A 52 -5.83 8.08 -0.21
C PHE A 52 -7.28 7.64 -0.35
N GLY A 53 -8.11 7.99 0.63
CA GLY A 53 -9.53 7.65 0.58
C GLY A 53 -9.86 6.23 0.99
N LEU A 54 -8.96 5.53 1.63
CA LEU A 54 -9.23 4.19 2.15
C LEU A 54 -10.15 4.27 3.37
N PRO A 55 -10.85 3.16 3.70
CA PRO A 55 -11.69 3.14 4.89
C PRO A 55 -10.90 3.49 6.15
N ALA A 56 -11.56 4.17 7.09
CA ALA A 56 -10.95 4.53 8.36
C ALA A 56 -10.50 3.27 9.11
N GLY A 57 -9.33 3.34 9.72
CA GLY A 57 -8.79 2.24 10.51
C GLY A 57 -8.05 1.19 9.71
N LEU A 58 -8.05 1.28 8.38
CA LEU A 58 -7.31 0.33 7.54
C LEU A 58 -5.83 0.68 7.59
N PRO A 59 -4.96 -0.23 8.09
CA PRO A 59 -3.53 0.07 8.19
C PRO A 59 -2.88 0.26 6.81
N ILE A 60 -1.89 1.17 6.76
CA ILE A 60 -1.14 1.45 5.54
C ILE A 60 0.34 1.28 5.86
N LEU A 61 0.98 0.32 5.20
CA LEU A 61 2.41 0.08 5.35
C LEU A 61 3.13 0.63 4.13
N VAL A 62 4.16 1.44 4.35
CA VAL A 62 4.94 2.05 3.28
C VAL A 62 6.37 1.56 3.39
N ASP A 63 6.89 0.97 2.31
CA ASP A 63 8.30 0.61 2.28
C ASP A 63 9.15 1.88 2.38
N ALA A 64 10.19 1.84 3.22
CA ALA A 64 11.01 3.02 3.48
C ALA A 64 11.62 3.61 2.21
N ARG A 65 11.86 2.79 1.17
CA ARG A 65 12.41 3.26 -0.10
C ARG A 65 11.48 4.24 -0.83
N VAL A 66 10.17 4.17 -0.55
CA VAL A 66 9.19 5.09 -1.16
C VAL A 66 9.41 6.52 -0.69
N MET A 67 9.97 6.69 0.50
CA MET A 67 10.17 8.00 1.11
C MET A 67 11.43 8.71 0.62
N GLU A 68 12.27 8.04 -0.18
CA GLU A 68 13.58 8.58 -0.61
C GLU A 68 13.53 9.52 -1.82
N PRO A 69 12.75 9.24 -2.89
CA PRO A 69 12.73 10.13 -4.05
C PRO A 69 12.07 11.47 -3.74
N ASP A 70 12.37 12.47 -4.58
CA ASP A 70 11.71 13.78 -4.44
C ASP A 70 10.23 13.72 -4.81
N TRP A 71 9.88 12.88 -5.77
CA TRP A 71 8.51 12.70 -6.27
C TRP A 71 8.18 11.23 -6.45
N ILE A 72 6.93 10.89 -6.17
CA ILE A 72 6.41 9.55 -6.44
C ILE A 72 5.12 9.66 -7.26
N VAL A 73 4.78 8.58 -7.97
CA VAL A 73 3.53 8.49 -8.72
C VAL A 73 2.73 7.31 -8.19
N LEU A 74 1.50 7.58 -7.82
CA LEU A 74 0.59 6.59 -7.26
C LEU A 74 -0.66 6.47 -8.13
N GLY A 75 -1.41 5.39 -7.92
CA GLY A 75 -2.73 5.25 -8.52
C GLY A 75 -3.68 6.34 -8.03
N GLY A 76 -4.64 6.71 -8.87
CA GLY A 76 -5.61 7.77 -8.57
C GLY A 76 -7.01 7.26 -8.26
N GLY A 77 -7.17 5.96 -7.95
CA GLY A 77 -8.46 5.38 -7.62
C GLY A 77 -9.10 4.61 -8.77
N ASN A 78 -8.65 4.86 -9.99
CA ASN A 78 -9.05 4.09 -11.16
C ASN A 78 -7.84 3.89 -12.06
N ARG A 79 -8.00 3.09 -13.12
CA ARG A 79 -6.87 2.75 -13.99
C ARG A 79 -6.41 3.86 -14.90
N SER A 80 -7.19 4.93 -14.99
CA SER A 80 -6.92 6.03 -15.94
C SER A 80 -6.27 7.23 -15.31
N SER A 81 -6.16 7.28 -13.98
CA SER A 81 -5.62 8.45 -13.29
C SER A 81 -4.43 8.08 -12.41
N LYS A 82 -3.53 9.04 -12.26
CA LYS A 82 -2.34 8.92 -11.43
C LYS A 82 -2.17 10.18 -10.59
N LEU A 83 -1.56 10.02 -9.43
CA LEU A 83 -1.21 11.13 -8.55
C LEU A 83 0.30 11.27 -8.51
N ARG A 84 0.81 12.48 -8.71
CA ARG A 84 2.22 12.79 -8.53
C ARG A 84 2.36 13.68 -7.30
N LEU A 85 3.17 13.25 -6.35
CA LEU A 85 3.30 13.98 -5.08
C LEU A 85 4.67 13.73 -4.45
N ALA A 86 5.04 14.60 -3.51
CA ALA A 86 6.20 14.35 -2.67
C ALA A 86 5.85 13.23 -1.67
N PRO A 87 6.79 12.32 -1.39
CA PRO A 87 6.51 11.21 -0.46
C PRO A 87 6.01 11.66 0.92
N ASP A 88 6.47 12.82 1.39
CA ASP A 88 6.04 13.35 2.69
C ASP A 88 4.52 13.56 2.79
N ALA A 89 3.83 13.73 1.67
CA ALA A 89 2.38 13.86 1.67
C ALA A 89 1.70 12.61 2.23
N LEU A 90 2.35 11.45 2.15
CA LEU A 90 1.81 10.21 2.71
C LEU A 90 1.73 10.27 4.24
N ARG A 91 2.58 11.06 4.88
CA ARG A 91 2.60 11.15 6.34
C ARG A 91 1.36 11.80 6.93
N ALA A 92 0.55 12.47 6.09
CA ALA A 92 -0.72 13.04 6.53
C ALA A 92 -1.81 11.98 6.71
N LEU A 93 -1.58 10.76 6.20
CA LEU A 93 -2.56 9.69 6.32
C LEU A 93 -2.52 9.07 7.71
N PRO A 94 -3.68 8.93 8.38
CA PRO A 94 -3.72 8.20 9.64
C PRO A 94 -3.46 6.71 9.36
N GLU A 95 -3.00 5.97 10.35
CA GLU A 95 -2.75 4.53 10.26
C GLU A 95 -1.55 4.19 9.35
N LEU A 96 -0.77 5.16 8.91
CA LEU A 96 0.38 4.92 8.05
C LEU A 96 1.62 4.63 8.90
N ARG A 97 2.35 3.58 8.51
CA ARG A 97 3.65 3.25 9.11
C ARG A 97 4.68 3.02 8.01
N VAL A 98 5.87 3.59 8.18
CA VAL A 98 7.00 3.37 7.26
C VAL A 98 7.79 2.18 7.79
N ILE A 99 8.02 1.19 6.93
CA ILE A 99 8.63 -0.08 7.31
C ILE A 99 9.89 -0.31 6.48
N GLU A 100 11.00 -0.57 7.15
CA GLU A 100 12.23 -0.98 6.49
C GLU A 100 12.06 -2.37 5.91
N ASP A 101 12.51 -2.55 4.68
CA ASP A 101 12.50 -3.84 3.98
C ASP A 101 11.11 -4.49 3.91
N LEU A 102 10.06 -3.68 3.78
CA LEU A 102 8.73 -4.18 3.47
C LEU A 102 8.73 -4.87 2.10
N ALA A 103 9.53 -4.35 1.18
CA ALA A 103 9.71 -4.89 -0.15
C ALA A 103 11.19 -5.15 -0.40
N THR A 104 11.47 -6.01 -1.38
CA THR A 104 12.84 -6.34 -1.78
C THR A 104 13.05 -5.92 -3.22
N ILE A 105 14.30 -5.61 -3.58
CA ILE A 105 14.67 -5.23 -4.96
C ILE A 105 14.59 -6.48 -5.85
N ARG A 106 13.91 -6.32 -6.98
CA ARG A 106 13.80 -7.41 -7.96
C ARG A 106 15.12 -7.73 -8.62
#